data_f0a9b949d3ec80b0c69311aee0501f55
#
_entry.id   f0a9b949d3ec80b0c69311aee0501f55
#
_cell.length_a   1.000
_cell.length_b   1.000
_cell.length_c   1.000
_cell.angle_alpha   90.00
_cell.angle_beta   90.00
_cell.angle_gamma   90.00
#
_symmetry.space_group_name_H-M   'P 1'
#
loop_
_entity.id
_entity.type
_entity.pdbx_description
1 polymer ?
#
loop_
_entity_poly.entity_id
_entity_poly.type
_entity_poly.pdbx_seq_one_letter_code
_entity_poly.pdbx_strand_id
1 'polypeptide(L)'
;MTDQIRVAGAFRPGELPDDLRRYAKENAHRKINRLLERVSLAPFVAGLSLYRREPVGEPDRVALLTVSGWDPDTPEPAEPAESSEAALSDFYLHPKGVGDYLQRMPNNPICQLSIAGGFRGPNVHYTGGVDSLALMTTVAASHITDGSSDCALLVAFDVAEQDVHALPDTVDSTAAAVLLAPAGAGAGDLGSVPELLAALAEVPRPSGAVAALEHWLSADRSTAGAR
;
A
#
# COMPACT_ATOMS: atom_id res chain seq x y z
N MET A 1 21.49 4.75 13.48
CA MET A 1 20.18 4.71 14.18
C MET A 1 19.16 3.81 13.47
N THR A 2 19.16 3.74 12.13
CA THR A 2 18.26 2.83 11.36
C THR A 2 18.55 1.33 11.56
N ASP A 3 19.74 0.95 12.03
CA ASP A 3 20.12 -0.46 12.31
C ASP A 3 19.27 -1.12 13.41
N GLN A 4 18.57 -0.31 14.20
CA GLN A 4 17.68 -0.79 15.25
C GLN A 4 16.25 -1.04 14.75
N ILE A 5 15.95 -0.73 13.48
CA ILE A 5 14.64 -0.98 12.89
C ILE A 5 14.72 -2.24 12.04
N ARG A 6 13.80 -3.17 12.31
CA ARG A 6 13.74 -4.49 11.69
C ARG A 6 12.48 -4.62 10.85
N VAL A 7 12.55 -5.48 9.84
CA VAL A 7 11.35 -5.98 9.17
C VAL A 7 10.76 -7.08 10.04
N ALA A 8 9.71 -6.72 10.76
CA ALA A 8 9.08 -7.56 11.78
C ALA A 8 8.13 -8.59 11.18
N GLY A 9 7.65 -8.37 9.97
CA GLY A 9 6.76 -9.27 9.25
C GLY A 9 6.65 -8.91 7.79
N ALA A 10 6.17 -9.84 6.97
CA ALA A 10 5.94 -9.63 5.56
C ALA A 10 4.69 -10.38 5.07
N PHE A 11 4.09 -9.87 4.01
CA PHE A 11 3.03 -10.50 3.24
C PHE A 11 3.45 -10.57 1.78
N ARG A 12 3.35 -11.75 1.18
CA ARG A 12 3.77 -12.01 -0.20
C ARG A 12 2.56 -12.03 -1.15
N PRO A 13 2.73 -11.73 -2.43
CA PRO A 13 1.63 -11.81 -3.40
C PRO A 13 0.94 -13.17 -3.44
N GLY A 14 1.70 -14.26 -3.29
CA GLY A 14 1.16 -15.62 -3.24
C GLY A 14 0.32 -15.96 -2.00
N GLU A 15 0.24 -15.07 -1.02
CA GLU A 15 -0.62 -15.21 0.17
C GLU A 15 -1.99 -14.53 -0.01
N LEU A 16 -2.21 -13.84 -1.14
CA LEU A 16 -3.51 -13.23 -1.44
C LEU A 16 -4.59 -14.32 -1.54
N PRO A 17 -5.75 -14.17 -0.89
CA PRO A 17 -6.85 -15.10 -1.03
C PRO A 17 -7.47 -15.03 -2.43
N ASP A 18 -8.04 -16.12 -2.92
CA ASP A 18 -8.68 -16.20 -4.24
C ASP A 18 -9.84 -15.20 -4.40
N ASP A 19 -10.56 -14.89 -3.32
CA ASP A 19 -11.67 -13.93 -3.31
C ASP A 19 -11.35 -12.74 -2.38
N LEU A 20 -10.70 -11.73 -2.96
CA LEU A 20 -10.34 -10.49 -2.27
C LEU A 20 -11.57 -9.71 -1.78
N ARG A 21 -12.67 -9.70 -2.55
CA ARG A 21 -13.89 -8.98 -2.16
C ARG A 21 -14.56 -9.63 -0.96
N ARG A 22 -14.57 -10.93 -0.91
CA ARG A 22 -15.08 -11.69 0.24
C ARG A 22 -14.24 -11.41 1.46
N TYR A 23 -12.91 -11.48 1.34
CA TYR A 23 -12.01 -11.17 2.45
C TYR A 23 -12.24 -9.75 2.97
N ALA A 24 -12.28 -8.75 2.09
CA ALA A 24 -12.52 -7.36 2.47
C ALA A 24 -13.85 -7.18 3.21
N LYS A 25 -14.94 -7.83 2.73
CA LYS A 25 -16.26 -7.78 3.35
C LYS A 25 -16.29 -8.41 4.75
N GLU A 26 -15.59 -9.51 4.94
CA GLU A 26 -15.55 -10.24 6.22
C GLU A 26 -14.63 -9.54 7.24
N ASN A 27 -13.65 -8.78 6.77
CA ASN A 27 -12.58 -8.22 7.60
C ASN A 27 -12.60 -6.70 7.78
N ALA A 28 -13.56 -6.01 7.16
CA ALA A 28 -13.70 -4.57 7.28
C ALA A 28 -15.17 -4.17 7.47
N HIS A 29 -15.48 -2.89 7.29
CA HIS A 29 -16.83 -2.40 7.44
C HIS A 29 -17.73 -2.79 6.24
N ARG A 30 -19.04 -2.89 6.48
CA ARG A 30 -20.05 -3.37 5.51
C ARG A 30 -20.02 -2.70 4.13
N LYS A 31 -19.56 -1.45 4.04
CA LYS A 31 -19.56 -0.68 2.80
C LYS A 31 -18.25 -0.80 1.99
N ILE A 32 -17.26 -1.54 2.50
CA ILE A 32 -15.92 -1.56 1.93
C ILE A 32 -15.89 -1.89 0.43
N ASN A 33 -16.69 -2.88 0.00
CA ASN A 33 -16.76 -3.30 -1.41
C ASN A 33 -17.38 -2.26 -2.35
N ARG A 34 -17.95 -1.17 -1.82
CA ARG A 34 -18.43 -0.03 -2.62
C ARG A 34 -17.38 1.09 -2.70
N LEU A 35 -16.35 0.99 -1.89
CA LEU A 35 -15.29 2.00 -1.76
C LEU A 35 -13.97 1.52 -2.35
N LEU A 36 -13.80 0.20 -2.53
CA LEU A 36 -12.62 -0.40 -3.12
C LEU A 36 -12.95 -0.93 -4.52
N GLU A 37 -12.30 -0.35 -5.50
CA GLU A 37 -12.25 -0.89 -6.84
C GLU A 37 -11.31 -2.09 -6.93
N ARG A 38 -11.32 -2.75 -8.07
CA ARG A 38 -10.58 -3.99 -8.31
C ARG A 38 -9.08 -3.84 -8.02
N VAL A 39 -8.48 -2.76 -8.53
CA VAL A 39 -7.07 -2.42 -8.33
C VAL A 39 -6.71 -2.18 -6.86
N SER A 40 -7.66 -1.74 -6.05
CA SER A 40 -7.45 -1.37 -4.65
C SER A 40 -7.58 -2.56 -3.68
N LEU A 41 -8.08 -3.71 -4.15
CA LEU A 41 -8.35 -4.85 -3.27
C LEU A 41 -7.08 -5.55 -2.78
N ALA A 42 -6.12 -5.83 -3.67
CA ALA A 42 -4.90 -6.54 -3.28
C ALA A 42 -4.08 -5.77 -2.23
N PRO A 43 -3.76 -4.46 -2.40
CA PRO A 43 -3.02 -3.72 -1.39
C PRO A 43 -3.79 -3.59 -0.06
N PHE A 44 -5.11 -3.43 -0.11
CA PHE A 44 -5.93 -3.42 1.09
C PHE A 44 -5.86 -4.75 1.85
N VAL A 45 -6.01 -5.87 1.16
CA VAL A 45 -5.95 -7.21 1.75
C VAL A 45 -4.57 -7.51 2.30
N ALA A 46 -3.51 -7.23 1.53
CA ALA A 46 -2.12 -7.48 1.95
C ALA A 46 -1.78 -6.72 3.23
N GLY A 47 -2.08 -5.42 3.27
CA GLY A 47 -1.79 -4.59 4.44
C GLY A 47 -2.60 -5.01 5.67
N LEU A 48 -3.91 -5.22 5.52
CA LEU A 48 -4.77 -5.60 6.64
C LEU A 48 -4.44 -7.00 7.19
N SER A 49 -4.14 -7.96 6.30
CA SER A 49 -3.75 -9.31 6.69
C SER A 49 -2.44 -9.32 7.47
N LEU A 50 -1.43 -8.59 6.97
CA LEU A 50 -0.15 -8.52 7.65
C LEU A 50 -0.28 -7.92 9.03
N TYR A 51 -0.92 -6.75 9.15
CA TYR A 51 -1.07 -6.08 10.44
C TYR A 51 -1.83 -6.93 11.47
N ARG A 52 -2.87 -7.66 11.04
CA ARG A 52 -3.63 -8.55 11.95
C ARG A 52 -2.85 -9.77 12.39
N ARG A 53 -1.99 -10.29 11.54
CA ARG A 53 -1.12 -11.43 11.85
C ARG A 53 0.00 -11.04 12.81
N GLU A 54 0.54 -9.85 12.62
CA GLU A 54 1.70 -9.32 13.35
C GLU A 54 1.36 -7.97 13.99
N PRO A 55 0.42 -7.93 14.97
CA PRO A 55 0.05 -6.65 15.58
C PRO A 55 1.20 -6.10 16.41
N VAL A 56 1.76 -4.98 15.98
CA VAL A 56 2.83 -4.26 16.66
C VAL A 56 2.42 -2.81 16.87
N GLY A 57 2.53 -2.33 18.10
CA GLY A 57 2.16 -0.96 18.45
C GLY A 57 0.65 -0.74 18.52
N GLU A 58 0.27 0.44 18.98
CA GLU A 58 -1.12 0.87 19.02
C GLU A 58 -1.55 1.38 17.62
N PRO A 59 -2.79 1.09 17.18
CA PRO A 59 -3.23 1.48 15.83
C PRO A 59 -3.08 2.98 15.51
N ASP A 60 -3.27 3.85 16.48
CA ASP A 60 -3.13 5.30 16.31
C ASP A 60 -1.68 5.77 16.19
N ARG A 61 -0.72 4.89 16.43
CA ARG A 61 0.72 5.11 16.29
C ARG A 61 1.37 4.30 15.16
N VAL A 62 0.58 3.70 14.28
CA VAL A 62 1.05 3.01 13.08
C VAL A 62 1.20 4.02 11.94
N ALA A 63 2.42 4.18 11.40
CA ALA A 63 2.61 4.85 10.12
C ALA A 63 2.16 3.91 8.99
N LEU A 64 1.40 4.43 8.05
CA LEU A 64 0.94 3.69 6.90
C LEU A 64 1.48 4.31 5.61
N LEU A 65 2.31 3.56 4.88
CA LEU A 65 2.91 4.02 3.65
C LEU A 65 2.55 3.07 2.51
N THR A 66 2.21 3.64 1.36
CA THR A 66 1.96 2.83 0.17
C THR A 66 2.77 3.32 -1.01
N VAL A 67 3.19 2.37 -1.85
CA VAL A 67 3.85 2.64 -3.13
C VAL A 67 3.11 1.90 -4.22
N SER A 68 2.79 2.60 -5.30
CA SER A 68 2.05 2.02 -6.43
C SER A 68 2.73 2.36 -7.75
N GLY A 69 2.93 1.35 -8.59
CA GLY A 69 3.23 1.57 -10.01
C GLY A 69 2.02 2.02 -10.82
N TRP A 70 0.83 1.98 -10.22
CA TRP A 70 -0.40 2.40 -10.88
C TRP A 70 -0.60 3.91 -10.78
N ASP A 71 -0.70 4.56 -11.94
CA ASP A 71 -1.03 5.98 -12.09
C ASP A 71 -2.26 6.06 -13.00
N PRO A 72 -3.47 6.17 -12.43
CA PRO A 72 -4.66 6.20 -13.23
C PRO A 72 -4.65 7.44 -14.11
N ASP A 73 -4.78 7.23 -15.40
CA ASP A 73 -5.20 8.31 -16.29
C ASP A 73 -6.63 8.69 -15.87
N THR A 74 -6.75 9.70 -15.03
CA THR A 74 -8.04 10.29 -14.72
C THR A 74 -8.38 11.23 -15.87
N PRO A 75 -9.16 10.79 -16.87
CA PRO A 75 -9.69 11.74 -17.83
C PRO A 75 -10.48 12.75 -17.01
N GLU A 76 -10.16 14.03 -17.17
CA GLU A 76 -11.04 15.07 -16.66
C GLU A 76 -12.44 14.73 -17.16
N PRO A 77 -13.43 14.72 -16.26
CA PRO A 77 -14.80 14.49 -16.68
C PRO A 77 -15.10 15.46 -17.80
N ALA A 78 -15.47 14.93 -18.96
CA ALA A 78 -15.79 15.77 -20.10
C ALA A 78 -16.88 16.78 -19.67
N GLU A 79 -16.57 18.07 -19.76
CA GLU A 79 -17.56 19.09 -19.52
C GLU A 79 -18.78 18.83 -20.40
N PRO A 80 -19.99 19.06 -19.89
CA PRO A 80 -21.18 18.89 -20.68
C PRO A 80 -21.07 19.72 -21.98
N ALA A 81 -21.36 19.08 -23.12
CA ALA A 81 -21.31 19.73 -24.43
C ALA A 81 -22.26 20.95 -24.53
N GLU A 82 -23.25 21.02 -23.66
CA GLU A 82 -24.14 22.17 -23.48
C GLU A 82 -23.67 22.98 -22.28
N SER A 83 -23.03 24.12 -22.55
CA SER A 83 -22.56 25.08 -21.54
C SER A 83 -23.71 25.94 -20.96
N SER A 84 -24.85 25.36 -20.64
CA SER A 84 -25.85 26.07 -19.85
C SER A 84 -25.40 26.11 -18.38
N GLU A 85 -25.62 27.24 -17.71
CA GLU A 85 -25.29 27.40 -16.30
C GLU A 85 -25.93 26.30 -15.42
N ALA A 86 -27.10 25.81 -15.80
CA ALA A 86 -27.79 24.72 -15.12
C ALA A 86 -27.08 23.37 -15.33
N ALA A 87 -26.58 23.09 -16.53
CA ALA A 87 -25.85 21.83 -16.83
C ALA A 87 -24.48 21.82 -16.15
N LEU A 88 -23.77 22.94 -16.12
CA LEU A 88 -22.50 23.09 -15.40
C LEU A 88 -22.73 23.00 -13.89
N SER A 89 -23.77 23.63 -13.35
CA SER A 89 -24.14 23.55 -11.95
C SER A 89 -24.49 22.12 -11.56
N ASP A 90 -25.26 21.38 -12.35
CA ASP A 90 -25.60 19.99 -12.10
C ASP A 90 -24.34 19.09 -12.17
N PHE A 91 -23.45 19.33 -13.13
CA PHE A 91 -22.20 18.62 -13.29
C PHE A 91 -21.27 18.81 -12.07
N TYR A 92 -21.10 20.04 -11.58
CA TYR A 92 -20.19 20.33 -10.47
C TYR A 92 -20.81 20.11 -9.08
N LEU A 93 -22.12 20.31 -8.91
CA LEU A 93 -22.78 20.16 -7.62
C LEU A 93 -23.37 18.77 -7.38
N HIS A 94 -23.68 18.04 -8.46
CA HIS A 94 -24.18 16.67 -8.39
C HIS A 94 -23.36 15.76 -9.31
N PRO A 95 -22.03 15.71 -9.16
CA PRO A 95 -21.23 14.84 -9.99
C PRO A 95 -21.73 13.41 -9.76
N LYS A 96 -22.22 12.78 -10.81
CA LYS A 96 -22.49 11.33 -10.85
C LYS A 96 -21.20 10.56 -10.62
N GLY A 97 -20.40 10.92 -9.69
CA GLY A 97 -19.07 10.40 -9.63
C GLY A 97 -18.22 10.87 -8.47
N VAL A 98 -18.74 11.53 -7.45
CA VAL A 98 -17.91 11.75 -6.25
C VAL A 98 -17.43 10.39 -5.70
N GLY A 99 -18.27 9.37 -5.73
CA GLY A 99 -17.89 8.00 -5.41
C GLY A 99 -16.85 7.46 -6.38
N ASP A 100 -17.09 7.60 -7.68
CA ASP A 100 -16.20 7.12 -8.74
C ASP A 100 -14.85 7.88 -8.75
N TYR A 101 -14.87 9.19 -8.49
CA TYR A 101 -13.66 9.99 -8.36
C TYR A 101 -12.79 9.52 -7.17
N LEU A 102 -13.41 9.32 -6.00
CA LEU A 102 -12.70 8.84 -4.82
C LEU A 102 -12.09 7.45 -5.04
N GLN A 103 -12.79 6.59 -5.78
CA GLN A 103 -12.32 5.25 -6.11
C GLN A 103 -11.11 5.27 -7.06
N ARG A 104 -11.02 6.27 -7.94
CA ARG A 104 -9.92 6.44 -8.89
C ARG A 104 -8.67 7.07 -8.27
N MET A 105 -8.76 7.60 -7.05
CA MET A 105 -7.58 8.16 -6.41
C MET A 105 -6.55 7.07 -6.10
N PRO A 106 -5.28 7.22 -6.52
CA PRO A 106 -4.23 6.22 -6.27
C PRO A 106 -4.05 5.91 -4.78
N ASN A 107 -4.37 6.88 -3.92
CA ASN A 107 -4.32 6.75 -2.47
C ASN A 107 -5.59 6.13 -1.83
N ASN A 108 -6.59 5.73 -2.62
CA ASN A 108 -7.79 5.13 -2.06
C ASN A 108 -7.51 3.86 -1.23
N PRO A 109 -6.65 2.91 -1.67
CA PRO A 109 -6.33 1.74 -0.87
C PRO A 109 -5.81 2.08 0.52
N ILE A 110 -4.90 3.07 0.63
CA ILE A 110 -4.33 3.48 1.90
C ILE A 110 -5.38 4.14 2.80
N CYS A 111 -6.29 4.95 2.25
CA CYS A 111 -7.37 5.57 3.02
C CYS A 111 -8.30 4.51 3.61
N GLN A 112 -8.71 3.52 2.82
CA GLN A 112 -9.58 2.44 3.29
C GLN A 112 -8.89 1.52 4.28
N LEU A 113 -7.62 1.23 4.07
CA LEU A 113 -6.79 0.43 4.98
C LEU A 113 -6.62 1.16 6.32
N SER A 114 -6.37 2.47 6.30
CA SER A 114 -6.30 3.30 7.51
C SER A 114 -7.60 3.24 8.32
N ILE A 115 -8.75 3.36 7.66
CA ILE A 115 -10.06 3.26 8.32
C ILE A 115 -10.28 1.86 8.90
N ALA A 116 -9.99 0.80 8.14
CA ALA A 116 -10.22 -0.59 8.55
C ALA A 116 -9.27 -1.04 9.67
N GLY A 117 -8.04 -0.56 9.67
CA GLY A 117 -7.03 -0.84 10.70
C GLY A 117 -7.10 0.08 11.90
N GLY A 118 -7.84 1.19 11.82
CA GLY A 118 -7.87 2.21 12.87
C GLY A 118 -6.59 3.03 12.94
N PHE A 119 -5.79 3.07 11.86
CA PHE A 119 -4.50 3.76 11.83
C PHE A 119 -4.69 5.27 11.83
N ARG A 120 -3.95 5.97 12.69
CA ARG A 120 -3.98 7.43 12.84
C ARG A 120 -2.60 8.06 12.79
N GLY A 121 -1.56 7.25 12.65
CA GLY A 121 -0.19 7.73 12.42
C GLY A 121 -0.02 8.38 11.04
N PRO A 122 1.19 8.77 10.68
CA PRO A 122 1.51 9.29 9.36
C PRO A 122 0.99 8.39 8.25
N ASN A 123 0.38 9.00 7.23
CA ASN A 123 -0.26 8.28 6.13
C ASN A 123 0.24 8.89 4.82
N VAL A 124 1.02 8.13 4.04
CA VAL A 124 1.71 8.61 2.85
C VAL A 124 1.52 7.63 1.69
N HIS A 125 1.12 8.16 0.55
CA HIS A 125 1.09 7.42 -0.71
C HIS A 125 2.08 8.02 -1.71
N TYR A 126 2.77 7.16 -2.45
CA TYR A 126 3.68 7.58 -3.50
C TYR A 126 3.50 6.70 -4.75
N THR A 127 3.44 7.34 -5.92
CA THR A 127 3.40 6.62 -7.20
C THR A 127 4.81 6.41 -7.72
N GLY A 128 5.16 5.17 -8.08
CA GLY A 128 6.46 4.81 -8.63
C GLY A 128 6.86 3.37 -8.35
N GLY A 129 8.04 2.99 -8.82
CA GLY A 129 8.60 1.64 -8.69
C GLY A 129 9.56 1.51 -7.51
N VAL A 130 10.65 0.76 -7.73
CA VAL A 130 11.64 0.40 -6.71
C VAL A 130 12.29 1.61 -6.02
N ASP A 131 12.54 2.72 -6.74
CA ASP A 131 13.16 3.91 -6.13
C ASP A 131 12.18 4.57 -5.13
N SER A 132 10.90 4.62 -5.47
CA SER A 132 9.85 5.10 -4.57
C SER A 132 9.69 4.19 -3.35
N LEU A 133 9.83 2.88 -3.53
CA LEU A 133 9.81 1.92 -2.41
C LEU A 133 11.00 2.14 -1.47
N ALA A 134 12.21 2.36 -1.99
CA ALA A 134 13.40 2.66 -1.17
C ALA A 134 13.23 3.98 -0.41
N LEU A 135 12.68 5.03 -1.07
CA LEU A 135 12.35 6.30 -0.43
C LEU A 135 11.34 6.09 0.71
N MET A 136 10.23 5.40 0.45
CA MET A 136 9.19 5.16 1.46
C MET A 136 9.68 4.28 2.61
N THR A 137 10.57 3.34 2.35
CA THR A 137 11.24 2.56 3.40
C THR A 137 12.06 3.48 4.33
N THR A 138 12.77 4.45 3.76
CA THR A 138 13.54 5.45 4.53
C THR A 138 12.61 6.37 5.33
N VAL A 139 11.52 6.84 4.73
CA VAL A 139 10.51 7.68 5.39
C VAL A 139 9.86 6.93 6.56
N ALA A 140 9.48 5.66 6.34
CA ALA A 140 8.92 4.80 7.38
C ALA A 140 9.87 4.63 8.58
N ALA A 141 11.15 4.36 8.30
CA ALA A 141 12.17 4.25 9.33
C ALA A 141 12.38 5.59 10.08
N SER A 142 12.27 6.73 9.40
CA SER A 142 12.35 8.05 10.02
C SER A 142 11.22 8.26 11.02
N HIS A 143 9.98 7.94 10.67
CA HIS A 143 8.82 8.05 11.56
C HIS A 143 8.95 7.21 12.83
N ILE A 144 9.56 6.03 12.73
CA ILE A 144 9.85 5.21 13.91
C ILE A 144 10.99 5.82 14.74
N THR A 145 12.04 6.30 14.08
CA THR A 145 13.23 6.83 14.74
C THR A 145 12.96 8.13 15.49
N ASP A 146 12.11 9.01 14.95
CA ASP A 146 11.73 10.28 15.58
C ASP A 146 10.60 10.14 16.62
N GLY A 147 10.06 8.93 16.76
CA GLY A 147 9.00 8.60 17.72
C GLY A 147 7.61 9.08 17.30
N SER A 148 7.40 9.52 16.07
CA SER A 148 6.07 9.85 15.55
C SER A 148 5.20 8.61 15.32
N SER A 149 5.83 7.42 15.23
CA SER A 149 5.16 6.13 15.11
C SER A 149 5.89 5.04 15.89
N ASP A 150 5.16 4.04 16.36
CA ASP A 150 5.72 2.87 17.02
C ASP A 150 6.16 1.81 16.01
N CYS A 151 5.48 1.74 14.89
CA CYS A 151 5.81 0.88 13.76
C CYS A 151 5.30 1.50 12.45
N ALA A 152 5.71 0.91 11.32
CA ALA A 152 5.27 1.35 10.00
C ALA A 152 4.85 0.15 9.13
N LEU A 153 3.66 0.22 8.57
CA LEU A 153 3.16 -0.71 7.58
C LEU A 153 3.41 -0.14 6.18
N LEU A 154 4.30 -0.77 5.43
CA LEU A 154 4.64 -0.39 4.06
C LEU A 154 4.02 -1.40 3.11
N VAL A 155 3.15 -0.92 2.21
CA VAL A 155 2.43 -1.74 1.23
C VAL A 155 2.82 -1.30 -0.17
N ALA A 156 3.34 -2.23 -0.96
CA ALA A 156 3.57 -2.04 -2.39
C ALA A 156 2.45 -2.72 -3.19
N PHE A 157 2.02 -2.10 -4.27
CA PHE A 157 1.13 -2.74 -5.23
C PHE A 157 1.41 -2.28 -6.66
N ASP A 158 1.29 -3.21 -7.60
CA ASP A 158 1.51 -2.95 -9.02
C ASP A 158 0.39 -3.57 -9.85
N VAL A 159 0.17 -3.04 -11.03
CA VAL A 159 -0.64 -3.61 -12.09
C VAL A 159 0.29 -4.07 -13.23
N ALA A 160 -0.22 -4.84 -14.19
CA ALA A 160 0.57 -5.15 -15.37
C ALA A 160 0.96 -3.84 -16.09
N GLU A 161 2.18 -3.79 -16.64
CA GLU A 161 2.73 -2.55 -17.23
C GLU A 161 1.82 -1.95 -18.31
N GLN A 162 1.15 -2.79 -19.12
CA GLN A 162 0.18 -2.35 -20.11
C GLN A 162 -1.09 -1.73 -19.51
N ASP A 163 -1.35 -1.95 -18.25
CA ASP A 163 -2.59 -1.56 -17.57
C ASP A 163 -2.38 -0.37 -16.62
N VAL A 164 -1.19 0.24 -16.56
CA VAL A 164 -0.87 1.30 -15.59
C VAL A 164 -1.80 2.51 -15.67
N HIS A 165 -2.38 2.78 -16.84
CA HIS A 165 -3.34 3.86 -17.08
C HIS A 165 -4.79 3.38 -17.20
N ALA A 166 -5.06 2.11 -16.93
CA ALA A 166 -6.40 1.57 -17.04
C ALA A 166 -7.32 2.05 -15.91
N LEU A 167 -8.63 1.94 -16.12
CA LEU A 167 -9.62 2.29 -15.10
C LEU A 167 -9.56 1.32 -13.91
N PRO A 168 -9.77 1.81 -12.67
CA PRO A 168 -9.59 1.04 -11.44
C PRO A 168 -10.45 -0.23 -11.33
N ASP A 169 -11.59 -0.29 -12.02
CA ASP A 169 -12.52 -1.41 -12.01
C ASP A 169 -12.23 -2.46 -13.10
N THR A 170 -11.30 -2.18 -14.01
CA THR A 170 -10.99 -3.04 -15.16
C THR A 170 -9.75 -3.90 -14.96
N VAL A 171 -8.89 -3.55 -14.00
CA VAL A 171 -7.61 -4.23 -13.77
C VAL A 171 -7.49 -4.81 -12.37
N ASP A 172 -6.79 -5.93 -12.27
CA ASP A 172 -6.34 -6.49 -11.02
C ASP A 172 -4.94 -5.97 -10.69
N SER A 173 -4.65 -5.86 -9.42
CA SER A 173 -3.32 -5.57 -8.91
C SER A 173 -2.74 -6.77 -8.17
N THR A 174 -1.43 -6.81 -8.08
CA THR A 174 -0.71 -7.63 -7.12
C THR A 174 -0.18 -6.77 -5.99
N ALA A 175 0.04 -7.33 -4.82
CA ALA A 175 0.52 -6.56 -3.67
C ALA A 175 1.46 -7.38 -2.78
N ALA A 176 2.39 -6.69 -2.16
CA ALA A 176 3.24 -7.19 -1.09
C ALA A 176 3.28 -6.16 0.05
N ALA A 177 3.52 -6.59 1.27
CA ALA A 177 3.64 -5.68 2.39
C ALA A 177 4.75 -6.11 3.34
N VAL A 178 5.33 -5.13 4.03
CA VAL A 178 6.26 -5.35 5.15
C VAL A 178 5.87 -4.49 6.33
N LEU A 179 6.08 -5.03 7.53
CA LEU A 179 5.92 -4.32 8.78
C LEU A 179 7.30 -3.98 9.34
N LEU A 180 7.57 -2.72 9.53
CA LEU A 180 8.81 -2.23 10.15
C LEU A 180 8.54 -1.90 11.61
N ALA A 181 9.45 -2.32 12.49
CA ALA A 181 9.34 -2.05 13.92
C ALA A 181 10.72 -1.95 14.58
N PRO A 182 10.82 -1.36 15.77
CA PRO A 182 12.06 -1.41 16.56
C PRO A 182 12.46 -2.86 16.86
N ALA A 183 13.75 -3.12 16.93
CA ALA A 183 14.26 -4.42 17.33
C ALA A 183 13.69 -4.82 18.70
N GLY A 184 13.19 -6.07 18.81
CA GLY A 184 12.60 -6.57 20.05
C GLY A 184 11.14 -6.19 20.29
N ALA A 185 10.44 -5.56 19.36
CA ALA A 185 9.04 -5.21 19.48
C ALA A 185 8.05 -6.40 19.37
N GLY A 186 8.53 -7.64 19.48
CA GLY A 186 7.69 -8.84 19.65
C GLY A 186 7.26 -9.55 18.38
N ALA A 187 7.53 -9.01 17.21
CA ALA A 187 7.27 -9.66 15.92
C ALA A 187 8.52 -10.42 15.42
N GLY A 188 8.39 -11.12 14.30
CA GLY A 188 9.50 -11.79 13.66
C GLY A 188 10.67 -10.87 13.31
N ASP A 189 11.77 -11.45 12.90
CA ASP A 189 12.95 -10.73 12.42
C ASP A 189 13.35 -11.25 11.04
N LEU A 190 12.92 -10.54 10.01
CA LEU A 190 13.23 -10.87 8.61
C LEU A 190 14.48 -10.12 8.10
N GLY A 191 15.08 -9.27 8.90
CA GLY A 191 16.25 -8.48 8.58
C GLY A 191 16.09 -7.00 8.92
N SER A 192 17.15 -6.24 8.78
CA SER A 192 17.19 -4.82 9.08
C SER A 192 16.73 -3.95 7.91
N VAL A 193 16.35 -2.71 8.19
CA VAL A 193 16.05 -1.71 7.15
C VAL A 193 17.25 -1.46 6.23
N PRO A 194 18.49 -1.33 6.72
CA PRO A 194 19.66 -1.23 5.83
C PRO A 194 19.83 -2.42 4.88
N GLU A 195 19.57 -3.65 5.34
CA GLU A 195 19.60 -4.84 4.46
C GLU A 195 18.51 -4.81 3.39
N LEU A 196 17.30 -4.36 3.74
CA LEU A 196 16.23 -4.15 2.77
C LEU A 196 16.64 -3.10 1.73
N LEU A 197 17.15 -1.94 2.17
CA LEU A 197 17.58 -0.87 1.27
C LEU A 197 18.73 -1.30 0.36
N ALA A 198 19.70 -2.07 0.88
CA ALA A 198 20.77 -2.63 0.08
C ALA A 198 20.25 -3.58 -1.00
N ALA A 199 19.32 -4.47 -0.65
CA ALA A 199 18.72 -5.37 -1.62
C ALA A 199 17.88 -4.63 -2.68
N LEU A 200 17.14 -3.57 -2.30
CA LEU A 200 16.42 -2.73 -3.26
C LEU A 200 17.36 -2.01 -4.23
N ALA A 201 18.59 -1.67 -3.79
CA ALA A 201 19.58 -1.04 -4.66
C ALA A 201 20.09 -1.98 -5.77
N GLU A 202 20.05 -3.30 -5.54
CA GLU A 202 20.46 -4.33 -6.51
C GLU A 202 19.38 -4.67 -7.55
N VAL A 203 18.13 -4.25 -7.31
CA VAL A 203 17.01 -4.53 -8.23
C VAL A 203 17.19 -3.74 -9.53
N PRO A 204 17.13 -4.39 -10.72
CA PRO A 204 17.22 -3.71 -12.01
C PRO A 204 16.15 -2.63 -12.17
N ARG A 205 16.48 -1.57 -12.92
CA ARG A 205 15.53 -0.50 -13.23
C ARG A 205 15.18 -0.53 -14.73
N PRO A 206 13.91 -0.25 -15.09
CA PRO A 206 12.77 -0.04 -14.19
C PRO A 206 12.24 -1.37 -13.63
N SER A 207 11.83 -1.38 -12.37
CA SER A 207 11.13 -2.50 -11.75
C SER A 207 9.99 -2.00 -10.89
N GLY A 208 8.89 -2.75 -10.84
CA GLY A 208 7.75 -2.50 -9.97
C GLY A 208 8.12 -2.64 -8.48
N ALA A 209 7.35 -2.00 -7.64
CA ALA A 209 7.59 -2.02 -6.19
C ALA A 209 7.33 -3.42 -5.59
N VAL A 210 6.33 -4.14 -6.10
CA VAL A 210 6.02 -5.52 -5.64
C VAL A 210 7.14 -6.47 -6.01
N ALA A 211 7.60 -6.45 -7.26
CA ALA A 211 8.70 -7.30 -7.72
C ALA A 211 9.99 -7.05 -6.92
N ALA A 212 10.24 -5.81 -6.55
CA ALA A 212 11.39 -5.44 -5.73
C ALA A 212 11.29 -5.98 -4.30
N LEU A 213 10.11 -5.92 -3.66
CA LEU A 213 9.89 -6.55 -2.36
C LEU A 213 9.99 -8.07 -2.43
N GLU A 214 9.43 -8.70 -3.46
CA GLU A 214 9.54 -10.15 -3.66
C GLU A 214 10.99 -10.60 -3.83
N HIS A 215 11.78 -9.84 -4.59
CA HIS A 215 13.21 -10.11 -4.73
C HIS A 215 13.90 -10.17 -3.36
N TRP A 216 13.66 -9.17 -2.51
CA TRP A 216 14.21 -9.15 -1.16
C TRP A 216 13.69 -10.28 -0.27
N LEU A 217 12.38 -10.58 -0.32
CA LEU A 217 11.75 -11.63 0.46
C LEU A 217 12.15 -13.04 0.02
N SER A 218 12.58 -13.21 -1.23
CA SER A 218 12.99 -14.50 -1.81
C SER A 218 14.48 -14.78 -1.64
N ALA A 219 15.29 -13.78 -1.31
CA ALA A 219 16.70 -13.98 -0.97
C ALA A 219 16.78 -14.95 0.23
N ASP A 220 17.40 -16.10 0.01
CA ASP A 220 17.44 -17.20 0.98
C ASP A 220 18.10 -16.72 2.28
N ARG A 221 17.29 -16.51 3.31
CA ARG A 221 17.72 -16.07 4.63
C ARG A 221 17.91 -17.24 5.60
N SER A 222 17.98 -18.46 5.06
CA SER A 222 18.18 -19.69 5.84
C SER A 222 19.52 -19.73 6.58
N THR A 223 20.42 -18.79 6.34
CA THR A 223 21.75 -18.74 6.97
C THR A 223 21.87 -17.87 8.21
N ALA A 224 20.85 -17.06 8.55
CA ALA A 224 20.93 -16.14 9.69
C ALA A 224 20.54 -16.76 11.05
N GLY A 225 20.05 -18.00 11.07
CA GLY A 225 19.61 -18.70 12.28
C GLY A 225 20.61 -19.69 12.89
N ALA A 226 21.87 -19.74 12.40
CA ALA A 226 22.89 -20.69 12.85
C ALA A 226 24.17 -20.00 13.34
N ARG A 227 24.05 -19.06 14.29
CA ARG A 227 25.20 -18.61 15.09
C ARG A 227 24.78 -18.35 16.53
#